data_607502af00ef53a71be6ba8d01afb874
#
_entry.id   607502af00ef53a71be6ba8d01afb874
#
_cell.length_a   1.000
_cell.length_b   1.000
_cell.length_c   1.000
_cell.angle_alpha   90.00
_cell.angle_beta   90.00
_cell.angle_gamma   90.00
#
_symmetry.space_group_name_H-M   'P 1'
#
loop_
_entity.id
_entity.type
_entity.pdbx_description
1 polymer ?
#
loop_
_entity_poly.entity_id
_entity_poly.type
_entity_poly.pdbx_seq_one_letter_code
_entity_poly.pdbx_strand_id
1 'polypeptide(L)'
;MTDIGELLRKGRLFRASGDPSGAARYLAEAAEHAPRDRTVLTELALAHFQSAALGKAERVLTTLVDLDPSDGYTRLLLGRTLSRQSRHADALPHLRLAAAITRDPEVEAEVARARARVTTTREAPPPSP
;
A
#
# COMPACT_ATOMS: atom_id res chain seq x y z
N MET A 1 -28.11 10.68 7.14
CA MET A 1 -26.79 11.14 7.52
C MET A 1 -25.81 9.98 7.53
N THR A 2 -24.69 10.09 6.83
CA THR A 2 -23.73 9.00 6.74
C THR A 2 -22.90 8.90 8.01
N ASP A 3 -22.89 7.72 8.63
CA ASP A 3 -22.07 7.43 9.80
C ASP A 3 -20.75 6.77 9.36
N ILE A 4 -19.67 7.55 9.39
CA ILE A 4 -18.34 7.08 8.99
C ILE A 4 -17.88 5.93 9.88
N GLY A 5 -18.16 5.99 11.19
CA GLY A 5 -17.82 4.93 12.12
C GLY A 5 -18.48 3.60 11.77
N GLU A 6 -19.73 3.64 11.31
CA GLU A 6 -20.42 2.43 10.88
C GLU A 6 -19.87 1.89 9.57
N LEU A 7 -19.57 2.77 8.60
CA LEU A 7 -18.94 2.37 7.34
C LEU A 7 -17.57 1.74 7.60
N LEU A 8 -16.79 2.32 8.51
CA LEU A 8 -15.49 1.78 8.90
C LEU A 8 -15.63 0.38 9.53
N ARG A 9 -16.60 0.22 10.42
CA ARG A 9 -16.87 -1.07 11.05
C ARG A 9 -17.28 -2.13 10.04
N LYS A 10 -18.17 -1.78 9.09
CA LYS A 10 -18.58 -2.69 8.01
C LYS A 10 -17.40 -3.06 7.13
N GLY A 11 -16.57 -2.09 6.78
CA GLY A 11 -15.36 -2.34 5.98
C GLY A 11 -14.43 -3.32 6.67
N ARG A 12 -14.17 -3.13 7.96
CA ARG A 12 -13.34 -4.05 8.75
C ARG A 12 -13.93 -5.45 8.81
N LEU A 13 -15.24 -5.54 9.01
CA LEU A 13 -15.94 -6.82 9.08
C LEU A 13 -15.83 -7.59 7.76
N PHE A 14 -16.08 -6.92 6.63
CA PHE A 14 -15.98 -7.55 5.31
C PHE A 14 -14.55 -8.01 5.01
N ARG A 15 -13.56 -7.20 5.36
CA ARG A 15 -12.16 -7.57 5.17
C ARG A 15 -11.79 -8.78 6.04
N ALA A 16 -12.21 -8.79 7.30
CA ALA A 16 -11.98 -9.92 8.22
C ALA A 16 -12.69 -11.19 7.77
N SER A 17 -13.80 -11.07 7.06
CA SER A 17 -14.56 -12.20 6.52
C SER A 17 -13.98 -12.73 5.20
N GLY A 18 -12.90 -12.14 4.72
CA GLY A 18 -12.28 -12.57 3.46
C GLY A 18 -12.89 -11.94 2.22
N ASP A 19 -13.60 -10.82 2.36
CA ASP A 19 -14.16 -10.07 1.24
C ASP A 19 -13.60 -8.64 1.19
N PRO A 20 -12.32 -8.49 0.78
CA PRO A 20 -11.71 -7.17 0.70
C PRO A 20 -12.34 -6.28 -0.39
N SER A 21 -12.89 -6.85 -1.46
CA SER A 21 -13.59 -6.07 -2.48
C SER A 21 -14.88 -5.46 -1.92
N GLY A 22 -15.65 -6.22 -1.16
CA GLY A 22 -16.83 -5.70 -0.45
C GLY A 22 -16.46 -4.65 0.57
N ALA A 23 -15.38 -4.88 1.32
CA ALA A 23 -14.84 -3.91 2.27
C ALA A 23 -14.50 -2.58 1.58
N ALA A 24 -13.86 -2.63 0.42
CA ALA A 24 -13.46 -1.43 -0.31
C ALA A 24 -14.64 -0.54 -0.69
N ARG A 25 -15.80 -1.12 -0.99
CA ARG A 25 -16.99 -0.32 -1.32
C ARG A 25 -17.44 0.54 -0.14
N TYR A 26 -17.52 -0.04 1.06
CA TYR A 26 -17.90 0.71 2.27
C TYR A 26 -16.84 1.74 2.65
N LEU A 27 -15.57 1.36 2.53
CA LEU A 27 -14.46 2.25 2.90
C LEU A 27 -14.27 3.39 1.90
N ALA A 28 -14.53 3.15 0.62
CA ALA A 28 -14.53 4.21 -0.39
C ALA A 28 -15.62 5.25 -0.12
N GLU A 29 -16.80 4.80 0.28
CA GLU A 29 -17.87 5.70 0.69
C GLU A 29 -17.46 6.53 1.92
N ALA A 30 -16.86 5.90 2.91
CA ALA A 30 -16.35 6.60 4.08
C ALA A 30 -15.30 7.66 3.67
N ALA A 31 -14.42 7.33 2.74
CA ALA A 31 -13.38 8.25 2.26
C ALA A 31 -13.97 9.45 1.49
N GLU A 32 -15.11 9.28 0.82
CA GLU A 32 -15.81 10.40 0.19
C GLU A 32 -16.23 11.45 1.21
N HIS A 33 -16.63 11.01 2.40
CA HIS A 33 -17.06 11.90 3.50
C HIS A 33 -15.91 12.37 4.37
N ALA A 34 -14.79 11.65 4.38
CA ALA A 34 -13.63 11.97 5.20
C ALA A 34 -12.34 11.73 4.40
N PRO A 35 -12.07 12.57 3.36
CA PRO A 35 -10.99 12.31 2.40
C PRO A 35 -9.58 12.45 2.97
N ARG A 36 -9.44 12.95 4.19
CA ARG A 36 -8.15 13.12 4.85
C ARG A 36 -8.08 12.36 6.18
N ASP A 37 -9.02 11.49 6.44
CA ASP A 37 -9.02 10.65 7.65
C ASP A 37 -8.05 9.49 7.45
N ARG A 38 -6.96 9.49 8.21
CA ARG A 38 -5.88 8.49 8.05
C ARG A 38 -6.35 7.06 8.36
N THR A 39 -7.24 6.90 9.32
CA THR A 39 -7.78 5.58 9.66
C THR A 39 -8.60 5.01 8.50
N VAL A 40 -9.51 5.80 7.96
CA VAL A 40 -10.33 5.40 6.81
C VAL A 40 -9.46 5.07 5.61
N LEU A 41 -8.51 5.95 5.29
CA LEU A 41 -7.62 5.75 4.14
C LEU A 41 -6.74 4.53 4.29
N THR A 42 -6.23 4.25 5.50
CA THR A 42 -5.42 3.07 5.76
C THR A 42 -6.22 1.79 5.56
N GLU A 43 -7.43 1.73 6.09
CA GLU A 43 -8.32 0.58 5.89
C GLU A 43 -8.69 0.39 4.42
N LEU A 44 -8.94 1.49 3.71
CA LEU A 44 -9.24 1.44 2.27
C LEU A 44 -8.03 0.93 1.47
N ALA A 45 -6.84 1.42 1.78
CA ALA A 45 -5.61 0.96 1.12
C ALA A 45 -5.40 -0.54 1.34
N LEU A 46 -5.61 -1.03 2.56
CA LEU A 46 -5.51 -2.45 2.89
C LEU A 46 -6.52 -3.28 2.09
N ALA A 47 -7.77 -2.83 2.01
CA ALA A 47 -8.79 -3.52 1.24
C ALA A 47 -8.44 -3.60 -0.25
N HIS A 48 -7.95 -2.50 -0.83
CA HIS A 48 -7.49 -2.49 -2.22
C HIS A 48 -6.27 -3.40 -2.43
N PHE A 49 -5.32 -3.36 -1.51
CA PHE A 49 -4.14 -4.23 -1.57
C PHE A 49 -4.54 -5.71 -1.54
N GLN A 50 -5.41 -6.08 -0.60
CA GLN A 50 -5.86 -7.47 -0.41
C GLN A 50 -6.71 -7.98 -1.58
N SER A 51 -7.46 -7.10 -2.24
CA SER A 51 -8.26 -7.44 -3.42
C SER A 51 -7.47 -7.34 -4.73
N ALA A 52 -6.18 -7.08 -4.65
CA ALA A 52 -5.29 -6.89 -5.79
C ALA A 52 -5.66 -5.69 -6.68
N ALA A 53 -6.41 -4.73 -6.15
CA ALA A 53 -6.67 -3.45 -6.82
C ALA A 53 -5.48 -2.52 -6.60
N LEU A 54 -4.32 -2.89 -7.15
CA LEU A 54 -3.02 -2.30 -6.79
C LEU A 54 -2.90 -0.83 -7.19
N GLY A 55 -3.43 -0.45 -8.35
CA GLY A 55 -3.43 0.96 -8.76
C GLY A 55 -4.26 1.84 -7.83
N LYS A 56 -5.40 1.34 -7.37
CA LYS A 56 -6.24 2.06 -6.40
C LYS A 56 -5.54 2.14 -5.04
N ALA A 57 -4.91 1.05 -4.60
CA ALA A 57 -4.12 1.06 -3.36
C ALA A 57 -3.00 2.10 -3.43
N GLU A 58 -2.28 2.15 -4.54
CA GLU A 58 -1.21 3.12 -4.74
C GLU A 58 -1.70 4.56 -4.60
N ARG A 59 -2.84 4.90 -5.19
CA ARG A 59 -3.40 6.25 -5.09
C ARG A 59 -3.73 6.65 -3.67
N VAL A 60 -4.37 5.75 -2.92
CA VAL A 60 -4.72 6.00 -1.51
C VAL A 60 -3.45 6.13 -0.66
N LEU A 61 -2.47 5.26 -0.89
CA LEU A 61 -1.22 5.27 -0.14
C LEU A 61 -0.40 6.53 -0.44
N THR A 62 -0.44 7.03 -1.66
CA THR A 62 0.21 8.29 -2.01
C THR A 62 -0.40 9.45 -1.22
N THR A 63 -1.72 9.49 -1.08
CA THR A 63 -2.40 10.47 -0.22
C THR A 63 -1.94 10.35 1.23
N LEU A 64 -1.86 9.13 1.75
CA LEU A 64 -1.39 8.89 3.12
C LEU A 64 0.05 9.35 3.33
N VAL A 65 0.92 9.13 2.35
CA VAL A 65 2.31 9.63 2.39
C VAL A 65 2.32 11.16 2.46
N ASP A 66 1.47 11.82 1.68
CA ASP A 66 1.38 13.28 1.70
C ASP A 66 0.89 13.80 3.07
N LEU A 67 -0.02 13.06 3.71
CA LEU A 67 -0.53 13.42 5.04
C LEU A 67 0.50 13.20 6.15
N ASP A 68 1.31 12.16 6.06
CA ASP A 68 2.36 11.85 7.03
C ASP A 68 3.52 11.13 6.34
N PRO A 69 4.51 11.89 5.84
CA PRO A 69 5.65 11.29 5.11
C PRO A 69 6.53 10.36 5.94
N SER A 70 6.47 10.44 7.27
CA SER A 70 7.30 9.65 8.17
C SER A 70 6.61 8.39 8.71
N ASP A 71 5.41 8.08 8.25
CA ASP A 71 4.72 6.85 8.66
C ASP A 71 5.37 5.65 7.97
N GLY A 72 6.13 4.86 8.76
CA GLY A 72 6.86 3.71 8.24
C GLY A 72 5.95 2.61 7.69
N TYR A 73 4.79 2.39 8.31
CA TYR A 73 3.83 1.39 7.85
C TYR A 73 3.25 1.75 6.47
N THR A 74 2.88 3.01 6.29
CA THR A 74 2.39 3.50 4.99
C THR A 74 3.44 3.34 3.90
N ARG A 75 4.70 3.69 4.21
CA ARG A 75 5.81 3.51 3.27
C ARG A 75 6.01 2.04 2.91
N LEU A 76 5.94 1.16 3.90
CA LEU A 76 6.06 -0.28 3.69
C LEU A 76 4.96 -0.79 2.75
N LEU A 77 3.72 -0.42 3.02
CA LEU A 77 2.59 -0.87 2.22
C LEU A 77 2.66 -0.31 0.79
N LEU A 78 3.09 0.94 0.61
CA LEU A 78 3.30 1.52 -0.72
C LEU A 78 4.41 0.79 -1.47
N GLY A 79 5.53 0.52 -0.81
CA GLY A 79 6.63 -0.25 -1.40
C GLY A 79 6.18 -1.63 -1.83
N ARG A 80 5.44 -2.34 -0.99
CA ARG A 80 4.89 -3.66 -1.32
C ARG A 80 3.90 -3.59 -2.50
N THR A 81 3.07 -2.56 -2.53
CA THR A 81 2.11 -2.34 -3.63
C THR A 81 2.84 -2.14 -4.96
N LEU A 82 3.90 -1.34 -4.97
CA LEU A 82 4.72 -1.12 -6.14
C LEU A 82 5.46 -2.38 -6.57
N SER A 83 6.02 -3.13 -5.62
CA SER A 83 6.69 -4.41 -5.91
C SER A 83 5.76 -5.42 -6.55
N ARG A 84 4.52 -5.51 -6.09
CA ARG A 84 3.53 -6.40 -6.67
C ARG A 84 3.13 -6.01 -8.09
N GLN A 85 3.36 -4.74 -8.47
CA GLN A 85 3.20 -4.26 -9.84
C GLN A 85 4.49 -4.43 -10.66
N SER A 86 5.49 -5.13 -10.12
CA SER A 86 6.82 -5.32 -10.70
C SER A 86 7.59 -4.01 -10.89
N ARG A 87 7.22 -2.97 -10.16
CA ARG A 87 7.90 -1.66 -10.19
C ARG A 87 8.92 -1.58 -9.05
N HIS A 88 9.92 -2.44 -9.11
CA HIS A 88 10.89 -2.63 -8.03
C HIS A 88 11.76 -1.39 -7.81
N ALA A 89 12.16 -0.70 -8.88
CA ALA A 89 12.95 0.52 -8.76
C ALA A 89 12.16 1.62 -8.03
N ASP A 90 10.86 1.75 -8.32
CA ASP A 90 10.00 2.72 -7.64
C ASP A 90 9.70 2.31 -6.19
N ALA A 91 9.61 1.01 -5.93
CA ALA A 91 9.35 0.49 -4.59
C ALA A 91 10.53 0.72 -3.62
N LEU A 92 11.76 0.65 -4.14
CA LEU A 92 12.97 0.61 -3.33
C LEU A 92 13.13 1.81 -2.38
N PRO A 93 12.93 3.08 -2.80
CA PRO A 93 13.03 4.21 -1.88
C PRO A 93 12.03 4.12 -0.71
N HIS A 94 10.82 3.67 -0.97
CA HIS A 94 9.79 3.52 0.07
C HIS A 94 10.15 2.41 1.05
N LEU A 95 10.63 1.27 0.55
CA LEU A 95 11.05 0.15 1.39
C LEU A 95 12.28 0.52 2.24
N ARG A 96 13.23 1.26 1.69
CA ARG A 96 14.41 1.73 2.43
C ARG A 96 14.01 2.65 3.58
N LEU A 97 13.10 3.59 3.31
CA LEU A 97 12.64 4.50 4.35
C LEU A 97 11.84 3.75 5.42
N ALA A 98 10.99 2.81 5.01
CA ALA A 98 10.27 1.95 5.94
C ALA A 98 11.23 1.16 6.84
N ALA A 99 12.27 0.57 6.27
CA ALA A 99 13.28 -0.17 7.03
C ALA A 99 14.01 0.73 8.04
N ALA A 100 14.35 1.96 7.63
CA ALA A 100 15.03 2.93 8.49
C ALA A 100 14.14 3.37 9.67
N ILE A 101 12.83 3.51 9.43
CA ILE A 101 11.88 3.95 10.46
C ILE A 101 11.52 2.80 11.40
N THR A 102 11.18 1.62 10.85
CA THR A 102 10.69 0.50 11.64
C THR A 102 11.81 -0.32 12.29
N ARG A 103 12.99 -0.34 11.67
CA ARG A 103 14.14 -1.16 12.07
C ARG A 103 13.80 -2.65 12.13
N ASP A 104 12.83 -3.08 11.33
CA ASP A 104 12.39 -4.46 11.27
C ASP A 104 13.29 -5.25 10.31
N PRO A 105 13.93 -6.35 10.78
CA PRO A 105 14.78 -7.18 9.90
C PRO A 105 14.04 -7.75 8.69
N GLU A 106 12.75 -8.01 8.80
CA GLU A 106 11.96 -8.49 7.65
C GLU A 106 11.84 -7.43 6.58
N VAL A 107 11.67 -6.16 6.98
CA VAL A 107 11.61 -5.05 6.04
C VAL A 107 12.97 -4.85 5.37
N GLU A 108 14.06 -4.98 6.14
CA GLU A 108 15.42 -4.95 5.57
C GLU A 108 15.63 -6.05 4.54
N ALA A 109 15.10 -7.25 4.81
CA ALA A 109 15.15 -8.35 3.85
C ALA A 109 14.34 -8.03 2.57
N GLU A 110 13.21 -7.36 2.70
CA GLU A 110 12.45 -6.89 1.54
C GLU A 110 13.22 -5.88 0.71
N VAL A 111 13.96 -4.97 1.36
CA VAL A 111 14.85 -4.03 0.67
C VAL A 111 15.90 -4.77 -0.14
N ALA A 112 16.54 -5.78 0.47
CA ALA A 112 17.54 -6.59 -0.21
C ALA A 112 16.97 -7.31 -1.43
N ARG A 113 15.78 -7.88 -1.30
CA ARG A 113 15.11 -8.55 -2.43
C ARG A 113 14.75 -7.57 -3.55
N ALA A 114 14.23 -6.40 -3.21
CA ALA A 114 13.90 -5.38 -4.20
C ALA A 114 15.15 -4.88 -4.93
N ARG A 115 16.24 -4.67 -4.18
CA ARG A 115 17.52 -4.26 -4.77
C ARG A 115 18.05 -5.32 -5.76
N ALA A 116 17.96 -6.59 -5.38
CA ALA A 116 18.40 -7.69 -6.25
C ALA A 116 17.59 -7.72 -7.55
N ARG A 117 16.31 -7.46 -7.50
CA ARG A 117 15.46 -7.43 -8.69
C ARG A 117 15.77 -6.25 -9.60
N VAL A 118 16.06 -5.07 -9.03
CA VAL A 118 16.50 -3.91 -9.80
C VAL A 118 17.83 -4.20 -10.49
N THR A 119 18.81 -4.76 -9.78
CA THR A 119 20.09 -5.11 -10.33
C THR A 119 19.97 -6.13 -11.45
N THR A 120 19.16 -7.19 -11.25
CA THR A 120 18.93 -8.21 -12.27
C THR A 120 18.33 -7.61 -13.54
N THR A 121 17.35 -6.71 -13.39
CA THR A 121 16.74 -6.04 -14.54
C THR A 121 17.75 -5.18 -15.31
N ARG A 122 18.63 -4.48 -14.60
CA ARG A 122 19.68 -3.64 -15.23
C ARG A 122 20.72 -4.47 -15.96
N GLU A 123 21.04 -5.65 -15.46
CA GLU A 123 22.04 -6.55 -16.02
C GLU A 123 21.48 -7.43 -17.13
N ALA A 124 20.16 -7.46 -17.31
CA ALA A 124 19.53 -8.24 -18.36
C ALA A 124 20.05 -7.77 -19.73
N PRO A 125 20.47 -8.71 -20.63
CA PRO A 125 20.93 -8.31 -21.94
C PRO A 125 19.78 -7.65 -22.71
N PRO A 126 20.09 -6.64 -23.58
CA PRO A 126 19.05 -6.03 -24.38
C PRO A 126 18.42 -7.06 -25.32
N PRO A 127 17.13 -6.92 -25.63
CA PRO A 127 16.50 -7.83 -26.59
C PRO A 127 17.22 -7.79 -27.92
N SER A 128 17.36 -8.96 -28.54
CA SER A 128 18.00 -9.04 -29.87
C SER A 128 17.17 -8.25 -30.88
N PRO A 129 17.81 -7.53 -31.81
CA PRO A 129 17.10 -6.79 -32.85
C PRO A 129 16.32 -7.73 -33.79
#